data_9ae8fdbd81327608341fa6e9599a1d3f
#
_entry.id   9ae8fdbd81327608341fa6e9599a1d3f
#
_cell.length_a   1.000
_cell.length_b   1.000
_cell.length_c   1.000
_cell.angle_alpha   90.00
_cell.angle_beta   90.00
_cell.angle_gamma   90.00
#
_symmetry.space_group_name_H-M   'P 1'
#
loop_
_entity.id
_entity.type
_entity.pdbx_description
1 polymer ?
#
loop_
_entity_poly.entity_id
_entity_poly.type
_entity_poly.pdbx_seq_one_letter_code
_entity_poly.pdbx_strand_id
1 'polypeptide(L)'
;MKPDILFGDDSIVVVSKPAGMLTIPDRFDKDFPNVRAYLIQLYQEIFTVHRLDRDTSGVLVFAKHAEAHKLLSMQFEHQQVQKTYMAIVRGIVSKDDQEIDIPLIPDTRKRGLMRPSARGKESFTTIHVVQRFRMATLLECQPRTGRLHQIRVHLSAIGYPLLVDPDYGSSSEFKLSTIKKKYNVGKDQEERPLLIRTPLHSSKLEITHPITLERMTFTAELPKDMSATINVLQKYAPYKTFDSLSSYDEWL
;
A
#
# COMPACT_ATOMS: atom_id res chain seq x y z
N MET A 1 15.96 -2.20 11.00
CA MET A 1 15.01 -1.30 10.32
C MET A 1 14.19 -0.64 11.41
N LYS A 2 13.98 0.68 11.39
CA LYS A 2 13.22 1.43 12.41
C LYS A 2 12.04 2.11 11.75
N PRO A 3 10.85 2.19 12.38
CA PRO A 3 9.79 3.07 11.95
C PRO A 3 10.16 4.52 12.30
N ASP A 4 9.78 5.47 11.43
CA ASP A 4 9.94 6.90 11.71
C ASP A 4 8.72 7.38 12.50
N ILE A 5 8.92 8.14 13.58
CA ILE A 5 7.84 8.75 14.35
C ILE A 5 7.43 10.02 13.64
N LEU A 6 6.17 10.07 13.18
CA LEU A 6 5.59 11.23 12.49
C LEU A 6 4.94 12.21 13.46
N PHE A 7 4.37 11.70 14.55
CA PHE A 7 3.70 12.49 15.59
C PHE A 7 3.65 11.68 16.90
N GLY A 8 3.63 12.37 18.03
CA GLY A 8 3.41 11.77 19.34
C GLY A 8 3.01 12.81 20.38
N ASP A 9 1.98 12.48 21.15
CA ASP A 9 1.53 13.22 22.34
C ASP A 9 1.26 12.24 23.50
N ASP A 10 0.47 12.64 24.49
CA ASP A 10 0.16 11.79 25.65
C ASP A 10 -0.80 10.63 25.29
N SER A 11 -1.57 10.75 24.23
CA SER A 11 -2.67 9.83 23.89
C SER A 11 -2.36 8.90 22.71
N ILE A 12 -1.64 9.39 21.72
CA ILE A 12 -1.37 8.66 20.47
C ILE A 12 0.09 8.75 20.06
N VAL A 13 0.54 7.80 19.25
CA VAL A 13 1.77 7.87 18.48
C VAL A 13 1.48 7.42 17.04
N VAL A 14 1.94 8.22 16.07
CA VAL A 14 1.82 7.94 14.65
C VAL A 14 3.19 7.71 14.06
N VAL A 15 3.32 6.66 13.28
CA VAL A 15 4.61 6.26 12.68
C VAL A 15 4.48 6.00 11.19
N SER A 16 5.58 6.16 10.46
CA SER A 16 5.77 5.60 9.13
C SER A 16 6.42 4.22 9.26
N LYS A 17 5.65 3.16 9.02
CA LYS A 17 6.15 1.78 9.04
C LYS A 17 6.97 1.50 7.79
N PRO A 18 8.21 1.04 7.88
CA PRO A 18 8.95 0.54 6.72
C PRO A 18 8.31 -0.77 6.20
N ALA A 19 8.50 -1.06 4.90
CA ALA A 19 8.16 -2.36 4.34
C ALA A 19 9.06 -3.46 4.94
N GLY A 20 8.57 -4.70 4.96
CA GLY A 20 9.28 -5.86 5.53
C GLY A 20 9.18 -5.98 7.06
N MET A 21 8.61 -4.99 7.75
CA MET A 21 8.39 -5.01 9.20
C MET A 21 6.92 -5.32 9.52
N LEU A 22 6.66 -6.16 10.53
CA LEU A 22 5.29 -6.43 10.98
C LEU A 22 4.72 -5.26 11.80
N THR A 23 3.40 -5.14 11.87
CA THR A 23 2.73 -4.18 12.77
C THR A 23 2.76 -4.67 14.21
N ILE A 24 2.48 -5.96 14.42
CA ILE A 24 2.40 -6.65 15.71
C ILE A 24 3.28 -7.90 15.69
N PRO A 25 3.63 -8.48 16.84
CA PRO A 25 4.40 -9.72 16.89
C PRO A 25 3.78 -10.83 16.07
N ASP A 26 4.62 -11.63 15.42
CA ASP A 26 4.20 -12.87 14.75
C ASP A 26 3.82 -13.93 15.78
N ARG A 27 2.94 -14.85 15.40
CA ARG A 27 2.50 -15.94 16.30
C ARG A 27 3.56 -17.02 16.47
N PHE A 28 4.38 -17.23 15.46
CA PHE A 28 5.34 -18.34 15.38
C PHE A 28 6.77 -17.86 15.57
N ASP A 29 7.12 -16.67 15.09
CA ASP A 29 8.42 -16.03 15.24
C ASP A 29 8.27 -14.73 16.03
N LYS A 30 8.42 -14.82 17.35
CA LYS A 30 8.28 -13.68 18.27
C LYS A 30 9.41 -12.66 18.14
N ASP A 31 10.55 -13.08 17.60
CA ASP A 31 11.75 -12.24 17.44
C ASP A 31 11.70 -11.44 16.13
N PHE A 32 10.72 -11.76 15.24
CA PHE A 32 10.58 -11.01 14.01
C PHE A 32 10.27 -9.53 14.29
N PRO A 33 11.01 -8.59 13.66
CA PRO A 33 10.87 -7.16 13.92
C PRO A 33 9.44 -6.65 13.69
N ASN A 34 8.88 -5.96 14.69
CA ASN A 34 7.56 -5.39 14.59
C ASN A 34 7.47 -4.00 15.25
N VAL A 35 6.56 -3.17 14.73
CA VAL A 35 6.40 -1.78 15.17
C VAL A 35 5.97 -1.70 16.63
N ARG A 36 5.03 -2.54 17.06
CA ARG A 36 4.54 -2.53 18.44
C ARG A 36 5.66 -2.79 19.44
N ALA A 37 6.51 -3.80 19.20
CA ALA A 37 7.64 -4.11 20.07
C ALA A 37 8.66 -2.96 20.12
N TYR A 38 8.92 -2.29 18.98
CA TYR A 38 9.77 -1.11 18.95
C TYR A 38 9.17 0.04 19.80
N LEU A 39 7.87 0.31 19.67
CA LEU A 39 7.23 1.39 20.42
C LEU A 39 7.15 1.12 21.93
N ILE A 40 6.99 -0.14 22.34
CA ILE A 40 7.01 -0.52 23.78
C ILE A 40 8.37 -0.21 24.43
N GLN A 41 9.46 -0.20 23.68
CA GLN A 41 10.79 0.22 24.20
C GLN A 41 10.86 1.72 24.47
N LEU A 42 10.01 2.52 23.83
CA LEU A 42 10.00 3.98 23.94
C LEU A 42 8.88 4.50 24.87
N TYR A 43 7.81 3.74 24.99
CA TYR A 43 6.61 4.12 25.73
C TYR A 43 6.21 2.97 26.66
N GLN A 44 5.59 3.30 27.81
CA GLN A 44 5.20 2.29 28.82
C GLN A 44 4.12 1.34 28.30
N GLU A 45 3.11 1.89 27.62
CA GLU A 45 2.00 1.14 27.05
C GLU A 45 1.76 1.53 25.60
N ILE A 46 1.45 0.52 24.75
CA ILE A 46 1.11 0.71 23.35
C ILE A 46 0.00 -0.25 22.96
N PHE A 47 -1.07 0.31 22.47
CA PHE A 47 -2.25 -0.40 22.00
C PHE A 47 -2.37 -0.30 20.48
N THR A 48 -2.56 -1.46 19.84
CA THR A 48 -2.70 -1.53 18.37
C THR A 48 -4.15 -1.28 17.98
N VAL A 49 -4.40 -0.27 17.18
CA VAL A 49 -5.74 0.11 16.69
C VAL A 49 -6.04 -0.54 15.35
N HIS A 50 -5.06 -0.51 14.44
CA HIS A 50 -5.15 -1.13 13.12
C HIS A 50 -3.79 -1.69 12.70
N ARG A 51 -3.75 -2.31 11.52
CA ARG A 51 -2.53 -2.93 11.02
C ARG A 51 -2.32 -2.72 9.54
N LEU A 52 -1.06 -2.72 9.12
CA LEU A 52 -0.62 -2.87 7.74
C LEU A 52 0.01 -4.25 7.56
N ASP A 53 -0.05 -4.79 6.36
CA ASP A 53 0.65 -6.03 6.00
C ASP A 53 2.17 -5.83 6.11
N ARG A 54 2.92 -6.94 6.23
CA ARG A 54 4.37 -6.89 6.39
C ARG A 54 5.05 -6.02 5.34
N ASP A 55 4.72 -6.21 4.08
CA ASP A 55 5.37 -5.55 2.95
C ASP A 55 4.72 -4.21 2.56
N THR A 56 3.56 -3.88 3.13
CA THR A 56 2.95 -2.56 3.02
C THR A 56 3.66 -1.58 3.95
N SER A 57 4.10 -0.45 3.40
CA SER A 57 4.72 0.65 4.15
C SER A 57 3.73 1.78 4.45
N GLY A 58 4.11 2.75 5.30
CA GLY A 58 3.39 4.00 5.50
C GLY A 58 2.75 4.17 6.86
N VAL A 59 1.77 5.07 6.93
CA VAL A 59 1.21 5.60 8.17
C VAL A 59 0.47 4.55 9.00
N LEU A 60 0.83 4.48 10.28
CA LEU A 60 0.15 3.70 11.33
C LEU A 60 -0.05 4.57 12.57
N VAL A 61 -1.22 4.47 13.22
CA VAL A 61 -1.50 5.08 14.53
C VAL A 61 -1.61 4.00 15.60
N PHE A 62 -1.08 4.29 16.77
CA PHE A 62 -1.21 3.49 18.01
C PHE A 62 -1.73 4.40 19.12
N ALA A 63 -2.48 3.82 20.04
CA ALA A 63 -2.88 4.49 21.27
C ALA A 63 -1.86 4.22 22.38
N LYS A 64 -1.68 5.19 23.28
CA LYS A 64 -0.75 5.11 24.43
C LYS A 64 -1.44 4.76 25.73
N HIS A 65 -2.77 4.78 25.79
CA HIS A 65 -3.58 4.35 26.93
C HIS A 65 -4.94 3.79 26.49
N ALA A 66 -5.61 3.08 27.40
CA ALA A 66 -6.83 2.31 27.11
C ALA A 66 -8.00 3.16 26.58
N GLU A 67 -8.20 4.39 27.11
CA GLU A 67 -9.26 5.28 26.65
C GLU A 67 -9.04 5.71 25.20
N ALA A 68 -7.85 6.19 24.84
CA ALA A 68 -7.50 6.53 23.46
C ALA A 68 -7.66 5.31 22.53
N HIS A 69 -7.27 4.10 22.99
CA HIS A 69 -7.46 2.87 22.23
C HIS A 69 -8.94 2.59 21.94
N LYS A 70 -9.81 2.70 22.96
CA LYS A 70 -11.26 2.52 22.81
C LYS A 70 -11.84 3.48 21.77
N LEU A 71 -11.55 4.78 21.93
CA LEU A 71 -12.10 5.83 21.08
C LEU A 71 -11.60 5.72 19.62
N LEU A 72 -10.31 5.44 19.41
CA LEU A 72 -9.78 5.19 18.06
C LEU A 72 -10.38 3.92 17.45
N SER A 73 -10.48 2.83 18.22
CA SER A 73 -11.07 1.58 17.72
C SER A 73 -12.49 1.78 17.22
N MET A 74 -13.30 2.57 17.95
CA MET A 74 -14.64 2.95 17.51
C MET A 74 -14.64 3.72 16.19
N GLN A 75 -13.69 4.64 15.97
CA GLN A 75 -13.59 5.36 14.69
C GLN A 75 -13.27 4.40 13.52
N PHE A 76 -12.38 3.42 13.71
CA PHE A 76 -12.09 2.41 12.70
C PHE A 76 -13.30 1.49 12.43
N GLU A 77 -13.99 1.06 13.47
CA GLU A 77 -15.19 0.22 13.38
C GLU A 77 -16.32 0.91 12.64
N HIS A 78 -16.58 2.19 12.96
CA HIS A 78 -17.62 2.98 12.33
C HIS A 78 -17.17 3.65 11.00
N GLN A 79 -16.00 3.27 10.46
CA GLN A 79 -15.48 3.76 9.18
C GLN A 79 -15.31 5.31 9.13
N GLN A 80 -15.06 5.96 10.26
CA GLN A 80 -14.86 7.40 10.38
C GLN A 80 -13.43 7.83 10.04
N VAL A 81 -12.53 6.86 9.90
CA VAL A 81 -11.12 7.07 9.54
C VAL A 81 -10.98 7.05 8.01
N GLN A 82 -10.35 8.07 7.46
CA GLN A 82 -10.00 8.09 6.03
C GLN A 82 -8.57 7.58 5.85
N LYS A 83 -8.42 6.64 4.93
CA LYS A 83 -7.15 5.97 4.61
C LYS A 83 -6.87 6.13 3.13
N THR A 84 -5.70 6.65 2.79
CA THR A 84 -5.27 6.78 1.40
C THR A 84 -3.99 5.97 1.20
N TYR A 85 -3.97 5.17 0.16
CA TYR A 85 -2.83 4.35 -0.22
C TYR A 85 -2.39 4.67 -1.63
N MET A 86 -1.08 4.65 -1.86
CA MET A 86 -0.51 4.65 -3.21
C MET A 86 -0.17 3.21 -3.60
N ALA A 87 -0.57 2.83 -4.82
CA ALA A 87 -0.37 1.49 -5.35
C ALA A 87 0.16 1.56 -6.79
N ILE A 88 1.16 0.73 -7.13
CA ILE A 88 1.59 0.56 -8.52
C ILE A 88 1.02 -0.77 -9.00
N VAL A 89 0.13 -0.72 -10.01
CA VAL A 89 -0.52 -1.91 -10.57
C VAL A 89 0.03 -2.25 -11.95
N ARG A 90 -0.11 -3.50 -12.35
CA ARG A 90 0.18 -3.98 -13.70
C ARG A 90 -0.96 -3.62 -14.63
N GLY A 91 -0.62 -3.19 -15.85
CA GLY A 91 -1.60 -2.82 -16.87
C GLY A 91 -2.02 -1.35 -16.83
N ILE A 92 -2.82 -0.97 -17.80
CA ILE A 92 -3.31 0.40 -18.00
C ILE A 92 -4.77 0.43 -17.53
N VAL A 93 -5.02 1.02 -16.37
CA VAL A 93 -6.38 1.23 -15.86
C VAL A 93 -7.08 2.27 -16.73
N SER A 94 -8.16 1.88 -17.37
CA SER A 94 -8.84 2.72 -18.39
C SER A 94 -9.67 3.85 -17.76
N LYS A 95 -10.37 3.58 -16.66
CA LYS A 95 -11.23 4.55 -15.97
C LYS A 95 -10.40 5.34 -14.96
N ASP A 96 -10.59 6.67 -14.91
CA ASP A 96 -9.87 7.53 -13.97
C ASP A 96 -10.29 7.28 -12.54
N ASP A 97 -11.59 7.05 -12.33
CA ASP A 97 -12.21 6.76 -11.03
C ASP A 97 -13.04 5.49 -11.12
N GLN A 98 -12.94 4.65 -10.10
CA GLN A 98 -13.74 3.43 -10.00
C GLN A 98 -13.97 3.04 -8.55
N GLU A 99 -15.20 2.63 -8.24
CA GLU A 99 -15.55 1.94 -7.01
C GLU A 99 -15.45 0.42 -7.19
N ILE A 100 -14.88 -0.26 -6.22
CA ILE A 100 -14.77 -1.71 -6.15
C ILE A 100 -15.58 -2.17 -4.95
N ASP A 101 -16.76 -2.71 -5.22
CA ASP A 101 -17.64 -3.32 -4.23
C ASP A 101 -17.64 -4.84 -4.43
N ILE A 102 -16.68 -5.51 -3.82
CA ILE A 102 -16.50 -6.95 -3.96
C ILE A 102 -16.30 -7.56 -2.56
N PRO A 103 -17.30 -8.29 -2.03
CA PRO A 103 -17.18 -8.93 -0.73
C PRO A 103 -16.08 -9.97 -0.68
N LEU A 104 -15.38 -10.06 0.46
CA LEU A 104 -14.19 -10.88 0.64
C LEU A 104 -14.39 -11.94 1.73
N ILE A 105 -13.83 -13.15 1.46
CA ILE A 105 -13.83 -14.29 2.37
C ILE A 105 -12.39 -14.86 2.46
N PRO A 106 -12.00 -15.47 3.60
CA PRO A 106 -10.74 -16.24 3.65
C PRO A 106 -10.70 -17.34 2.59
N ASP A 107 -9.57 -17.49 1.91
CA ASP A 107 -9.38 -18.59 0.97
C ASP A 107 -9.09 -19.87 1.73
N THR A 108 -9.98 -20.87 1.60
CA THR A 108 -9.82 -22.17 2.27
C THR A 108 -8.72 -23.04 1.66
N ARG A 109 -8.31 -22.75 0.42
CA ARG A 109 -7.25 -23.49 -0.31
C ARG A 109 -5.87 -22.91 -0.07
N LYS A 110 -5.79 -21.61 0.22
CA LYS A 110 -4.53 -20.90 0.46
C LYS A 110 -4.61 -20.17 1.80
N ARG A 111 -4.10 -20.83 2.85
CA ARG A 111 -4.13 -20.32 4.21
C ARG A 111 -3.51 -18.91 4.29
N GLY A 112 -4.19 -18.00 4.97
CA GLY A 112 -3.71 -16.61 5.16
C GLY A 112 -4.06 -15.67 4.02
N LEU A 113 -4.67 -16.17 2.93
CA LEU A 113 -5.12 -15.33 1.81
C LEU A 113 -6.64 -15.12 1.84
N MET A 114 -7.08 -14.14 1.07
CA MET A 114 -8.49 -13.79 0.87
C MET A 114 -8.88 -14.00 -0.59
N ARG A 115 -10.17 -14.17 -0.86
CA ARG A 115 -10.72 -14.24 -2.22
C ARG A 115 -12.07 -13.56 -2.31
N PRO A 116 -12.48 -13.11 -3.52
CA PRO A 116 -13.82 -12.63 -3.78
C PRO A 116 -14.88 -13.72 -3.54
N SER A 117 -16.02 -13.33 -2.96
CA SER A 117 -17.17 -14.21 -2.80
C SER A 117 -18.41 -13.39 -2.44
N ALA A 118 -19.53 -13.66 -3.09
CA ALA A 118 -20.83 -13.04 -2.75
C ALA A 118 -21.28 -13.36 -1.30
N ARG A 119 -20.73 -14.42 -0.67
CA ARG A 119 -20.98 -14.79 0.73
C ARG A 119 -19.95 -14.17 1.68
N GLY A 120 -19.07 -13.30 1.18
CA GLY A 120 -18.00 -12.66 1.94
C GLY A 120 -18.51 -11.50 2.79
N LYS A 121 -17.59 -10.94 3.57
CA LYS A 121 -17.83 -9.68 4.29
C LYS A 121 -17.75 -8.52 3.30
N GLU A 122 -18.70 -7.59 3.39
CA GLU A 122 -18.70 -6.37 2.61
C GLU A 122 -17.34 -5.67 2.61
N SER A 123 -16.90 -5.24 1.45
CA SER A 123 -15.59 -4.64 1.26
C SER A 123 -15.64 -3.63 0.12
N PHE A 124 -15.28 -2.38 0.41
CA PHE A 124 -15.36 -1.25 -0.51
C PHE A 124 -14.02 -0.55 -0.64
N THR A 125 -13.58 -0.32 -1.87
CA THR A 125 -12.36 0.44 -2.17
C THR A 125 -12.63 1.36 -3.36
N THR A 126 -12.42 2.65 -3.20
CA THR A 126 -12.39 3.59 -4.33
C THR A 126 -10.95 3.69 -4.84
N ILE A 127 -10.78 3.72 -6.15
CA ILE A 127 -9.48 3.94 -6.79
C ILE A 127 -9.54 5.15 -7.72
N HIS A 128 -8.45 5.92 -7.75
CA HIS A 128 -8.22 7.06 -8.62
C HIS A 128 -6.90 6.88 -9.37
N VAL A 129 -6.91 7.10 -10.68
CA VAL A 129 -5.68 7.05 -11.48
C VAL A 129 -4.87 8.32 -11.26
N VAL A 130 -3.67 8.17 -10.71
CA VAL A 130 -2.72 9.27 -10.54
C VAL A 130 -1.88 9.44 -11.80
N GLN A 131 -1.35 8.32 -12.34
CA GLN A 131 -0.52 8.35 -13.53
C GLN A 131 -0.54 7.00 -14.26
N ARG A 132 -0.65 7.05 -15.58
CA ARG A 132 -0.52 5.86 -16.45
C ARG A 132 0.87 5.77 -17.02
N PHE A 133 1.34 4.53 -17.18
CA PHE A 133 2.55 4.17 -17.90
C PHE A 133 2.19 3.12 -18.97
N ARG A 134 3.09 2.81 -19.90
CA ARG A 134 2.83 1.86 -21.00
C ARG A 134 2.41 0.46 -20.53
N MET A 135 2.79 0.04 -19.31
CA MET A 135 2.52 -1.30 -18.78
C MET A 135 2.10 -1.33 -17.30
N ALA A 136 1.96 -0.19 -16.68
CA ALA A 136 1.62 -0.04 -15.28
C ALA A 136 0.77 1.21 -15.08
N THR A 137 0.09 1.29 -13.92
CA THR A 137 -0.64 2.47 -13.49
C THR A 137 -0.33 2.75 -12.02
N LEU A 138 -0.07 4.01 -11.69
CA LEU A 138 -0.03 4.50 -10.32
C LEU A 138 -1.44 4.89 -9.91
N LEU A 139 -1.92 4.30 -8.84
CA LEU A 139 -3.26 4.52 -8.28
C LEU A 139 -3.18 5.11 -6.88
N GLU A 140 -4.13 5.97 -6.58
CA GLU A 140 -4.56 6.25 -5.23
C GLU A 140 -5.74 5.30 -4.89
N CYS A 141 -5.69 4.65 -3.72
CA CYS A 141 -6.70 3.71 -3.26
C CYS A 141 -7.24 4.15 -1.90
N GLN A 142 -8.55 4.24 -1.76
CA GLN A 142 -9.24 4.66 -0.55
C GLN A 142 -10.17 3.53 -0.06
N PRO A 143 -9.69 2.60 0.79
CA PRO A 143 -10.53 1.54 1.34
C PRO A 143 -11.43 2.09 2.46
N ARG A 144 -12.76 2.01 2.30
CA ARG A 144 -13.73 2.34 3.35
C ARG A 144 -13.72 1.30 4.46
N THR A 145 -13.64 0.03 4.11
CA THR A 145 -13.50 -1.12 5.01
C THR A 145 -12.02 -1.48 5.22
N GLY A 146 -11.71 -2.45 6.09
CA GLY A 146 -10.35 -2.86 6.41
C GLY A 146 -10.18 -4.39 6.47
N ARG A 147 -10.55 -5.13 5.40
CA ARG A 147 -10.35 -6.58 5.35
C ARG A 147 -8.88 -6.92 5.08
N LEU A 148 -8.48 -8.11 5.51
CA LEU A 148 -7.13 -8.62 5.23
C LEU A 148 -6.85 -8.57 3.73
N HIS A 149 -5.71 -8.03 3.32
CA HIS A 149 -5.26 -7.89 1.92
C HIS A 149 -6.27 -7.21 0.98
N GLN A 150 -7.23 -6.44 1.50
CA GLN A 150 -8.38 -5.93 0.74
C GLN A 150 -7.99 -5.25 -0.57
N ILE A 151 -7.09 -4.27 -0.55
CA ILE A 151 -6.67 -3.54 -1.77
C ILE A 151 -6.04 -4.51 -2.77
N ARG A 152 -5.17 -5.41 -2.31
CA ARG A 152 -4.48 -6.40 -3.16
C ARG A 152 -5.48 -7.32 -3.89
N VAL A 153 -6.45 -7.85 -3.14
CA VAL A 153 -7.50 -8.73 -3.70
C VAL A 153 -8.40 -7.96 -4.64
N HIS A 154 -8.85 -6.76 -4.27
CA HIS A 154 -9.72 -5.93 -5.09
C HIS A 154 -9.07 -5.58 -6.42
N LEU A 155 -7.84 -5.08 -6.41
CA LEU A 155 -7.10 -4.74 -7.62
C LEU A 155 -6.88 -5.96 -8.52
N SER A 156 -6.54 -7.11 -7.94
CA SER A 156 -6.42 -8.37 -8.69
C SER A 156 -7.75 -8.83 -9.28
N ALA A 157 -8.86 -8.70 -8.52
CA ALA A 157 -10.20 -9.12 -8.97
C ALA A 157 -10.72 -8.32 -10.17
N ILE A 158 -10.32 -7.04 -10.29
CA ILE A 158 -10.68 -6.21 -11.44
C ILE A 158 -9.65 -6.28 -12.59
N GLY A 159 -8.67 -7.21 -12.52
CA GLY A 159 -7.69 -7.46 -13.57
C GLY A 159 -6.42 -6.59 -13.52
N TYR A 160 -6.23 -5.80 -12.47
CA TYR A 160 -5.06 -4.94 -12.28
C TYR A 160 -4.30 -5.28 -10.99
N PRO A 161 -3.69 -6.47 -10.86
CA PRO A 161 -2.93 -6.82 -9.67
C PRO A 161 -1.76 -5.84 -9.46
N LEU A 162 -1.26 -5.74 -8.23
CA LEU A 162 -0.04 -4.98 -7.96
C LEU A 162 1.10 -5.43 -8.87
N LEU A 163 1.97 -4.52 -9.25
CA LEU A 163 3.09 -4.75 -10.19
C LEU A 163 3.98 -5.91 -9.73
N VAL A 164 4.14 -6.04 -8.40
CA VAL A 164 4.76 -7.18 -7.72
C VAL A 164 3.81 -7.66 -6.63
N ASP A 165 3.28 -8.84 -6.77
CA ASP A 165 2.46 -9.52 -5.76
C ASP A 165 2.50 -11.03 -6.00
N PRO A 166 3.26 -11.80 -5.20
CA PRO A 166 3.37 -13.25 -5.38
C PRO A 166 2.09 -14.02 -5.03
N ASP A 167 1.19 -13.41 -4.23
CA ASP A 167 -0.02 -14.08 -3.76
C ASP A 167 -1.22 -13.87 -4.69
N TYR A 168 -1.41 -12.63 -5.17
CA TYR A 168 -2.58 -12.21 -5.97
C TYR A 168 -2.23 -11.78 -7.39
N GLY A 169 -0.95 -11.66 -7.70
CA GLY A 169 -0.41 -11.38 -9.02
C GLY A 169 0.37 -12.56 -9.60
N SER A 170 1.24 -12.26 -10.56
CA SER A 170 2.09 -13.26 -11.24
C SER A 170 3.58 -12.96 -11.11
N SER A 171 3.98 -11.97 -10.32
CA SER A 171 5.37 -11.52 -10.27
C SER A 171 5.84 -11.36 -8.83
N SER A 172 7.03 -11.87 -8.54
CA SER A 172 7.74 -11.72 -7.28
C SER A 172 8.75 -10.57 -7.28
N GLU A 173 9.07 -10.03 -8.47
CA GLU A 173 10.04 -8.94 -8.64
C GLU A 173 9.74 -8.11 -9.89
N PHE A 174 10.28 -6.89 -9.94
CA PHE A 174 10.23 -6.03 -11.11
C PHE A 174 11.62 -5.47 -11.41
N LYS A 175 12.11 -5.70 -12.65
CA LYS A 175 13.45 -5.33 -13.11
C LYS A 175 13.41 -4.25 -14.19
N LEU A 176 14.49 -3.46 -14.31
CA LEU A 176 14.63 -2.44 -15.34
C LEU A 176 14.64 -3.07 -16.76
N SER A 177 15.25 -4.25 -16.91
CA SER A 177 15.28 -5.00 -18.19
C SER A 177 13.89 -5.30 -18.75
N THR A 178 12.88 -5.40 -17.88
CA THR A 178 11.47 -5.61 -18.28
C THR A 178 10.95 -4.48 -19.19
N ILE A 179 11.47 -3.26 -19.05
CA ILE A 179 10.96 -2.07 -19.75
C ILE A 179 11.99 -1.37 -20.63
N LYS A 180 13.29 -1.49 -20.32
CA LYS A 180 14.37 -0.87 -21.08
C LYS A 180 14.93 -1.86 -22.10
N LYS A 181 14.59 -1.66 -23.38
CA LYS A 181 15.20 -2.41 -24.50
C LYS A 181 16.72 -2.22 -24.48
N LYS A 182 17.48 -3.29 -24.77
CA LYS A 182 18.95 -3.28 -24.80
C LYS A 182 19.60 -2.87 -23.47
N TYR A 183 18.97 -3.24 -22.35
CA TYR A 183 19.61 -3.12 -21.03
C TYR A 183 20.71 -4.18 -20.91
N ASN A 184 21.95 -3.74 -20.80
CA ASN A 184 23.11 -4.62 -20.69
C ASN A 184 23.59 -4.57 -19.24
N VAL A 185 23.45 -5.68 -18.53
CA VAL A 185 24.11 -5.89 -17.25
C VAL A 185 25.55 -6.30 -17.58
N GLY A 186 26.56 -5.70 -16.93
CA GLY A 186 27.96 -6.06 -17.15
C GLY A 186 28.18 -7.58 -17.04
N LYS A 187 29.17 -8.12 -17.76
CA LYS A 187 29.37 -9.54 -18.04
C LYS A 187 29.29 -10.49 -16.82
N ASP A 188 29.47 -9.99 -15.59
CA ASP A 188 29.49 -10.80 -14.36
C ASP A 188 28.58 -10.20 -13.25
N GLN A 189 27.57 -9.40 -13.63
CA GLN A 189 26.66 -8.78 -12.66
C GLN A 189 25.23 -9.26 -12.88
N GLU A 190 24.58 -9.67 -11.79
CA GLU A 190 23.13 -9.89 -11.77
C GLU A 190 22.39 -8.57 -11.68
N GLU A 191 21.31 -8.45 -12.46
CA GLU A 191 20.43 -7.27 -12.39
C GLU A 191 19.71 -7.21 -11.05
N ARG A 192 19.88 -6.10 -10.32
CA ARG A 192 19.13 -5.86 -9.08
C ARG A 192 17.70 -5.42 -9.41
N PRO A 193 16.69 -6.09 -8.85
CA PRO A 193 15.31 -5.69 -9.03
C PRO A 193 15.05 -4.27 -8.47
N LEU A 194 14.17 -3.53 -9.13
CA LEU A 194 13.65 -2.24 -8.63
C LEU A 194 12.64 -2.45 -7.50
N LEU A 195 11.83 -3.51 -7.61
CA LEU A 195 10.87 -3.93 -6.59
C LEU A 195 10.96 -5.44 -6.35
N ILE A 196 10.92 -5.84 -5.07
CA ILE A 196 10.89 -7.24 -4.59
C ILE A 196 9.75 -7.49 -3.60
N ARG A 197 8.82 -6.53 -3.47
CA ARG A 197 7.69 -6.54 -2.56
C ARG A 197 6.46 -5.94 -3.20
N THR A 198 5.31 -6.09 -2.55
CA THR A 198 4.08 -5.41 -2.97
C THR A 198 4.25 -3.89 -2.92
N PRO A 199 4.11 -3.17 -4.06
CA PRO A 199 4.22 -1.71 -4.10
C PRO A 199 2.90 -1.07 -3.63
N LEU A 200 2.64 -1.19 -2.33
CA LEU A 200 1.51 -0.62 -1.62
C LEU A 200 2.02 0.19 -0.43
N HIS A 201 1.53 1.42 -0.31
CA HIS A 201 1.99 2.38 0.69
C HIS A 201 0.82 3.17 1.26
N SER A 202 0.61 3.13 2.58
CA SER A 202 -0.34 3.95 3.31
C SER A 202 0.20 5.39 3.36
N SER A 203 -0.15 6.20 2.37
CA SER A 203 0.41 7.55 2.19
C SER A 203 -0.23 8.58 3.10
N LYS A 204 -1.53 8.40 3.45
CA LYS A 204 -2.26 9.37 4.28
C LYS A 204 -3.25 8.65 5.19
N LEU A 205 -3.35 9.14 6.43
CA LEU A 205 -4.32 8.71 7.42
C LEU A 205 -4.96 9.94 8.07
N GLU A 206 -6.30 10.00 8.07
CA GLU A 206 -7.06 11.06 8.72
C GLU A 206 -7.93 10.47 9.83
N ILE A 207 -7.76 10.98 11.03
CA ILE A 207 -8.49 10.57 12.23
C ILE A 207 -9.02 11.81 12.96
N THR A 208 -9.99 11.60 13.85
CA THR A 208 -10.30 12.56 14.89
C THR A 208 -9.47 12.20 16.12
N HIS A 209 -8.72 13.16 16.67
CA HIS A 209 -7.92 12.91 17.86
C HIS A 209 -8.82 12.44 19.02
N PRO A 210 -8.48 11.32 19.70
CA PRO A 210 -9.43 10.69 20.63
C PRO A 210 -9.79 11.56 21.83
N ILE A 211 -8.92 12.48 22.25
CA ILE A 211 -9.13 13.31 23.44
C ILE A 211 -9.47 14.76 23.06
N THR A 212 -8.69 15.40 22.15
CA THR A 212 -8.93 16.81 21.77
C THR A 212 -10.07 16.98 20.78
N LEU A 213 -10.52 15.90 20.14
CA LEU A 213 -11.57 15.86 19.11
C LEU A 213 -11.22 16.64 17.82
N GLU A 214 -10.00 17.09 17.68
CA GLU A 214 -9.53 17.77 16.47
C GLU A 214 -9.34 16.77 15.32
N ARG A 215 -9.70 17.18 14.10
CA ARG A 215 -9.42 16.39 12.91
C ARG A 215 -7.95 16.51 12.53
N MET A 216 -7.24 15.42 12.48
CA MET A 216 -5.80 15.37 12.19
C MET A 216 -5.52 14.54 10.93
N THR A 217 -4.55 15.00 10.16
CA THR A 217 -4.07 14.36 8.94
C THR A 217 -2.58 14.05 9.09
N PHE A 218 -2.22 12.79 8.85
CA PHE A 218 -0.84 12.33 8.87
C PHE A 218 -0.46 11.79 7.50
N THR A 219 0.72 12.15 7.02
CA THR A 219 1.25 11.72 5.72
C THR A 219 2.60 11.05 5.88
N ALA A 220 2.88 10.08 5.02
CA ALA A 220 4.20 9.47 4.87
C ALA A 220 4.63 9.59 3.41
N GLU A 221 5.90 9.95 3.20
CA GLU A 221 6.49 10.04 1.86
C GLU A 221 6.59 8.66 1.21
N LEU A 222 6.47 8.62 -0.11
CA LEU A 222 6.67 7.39 -0.88
C LEU A 222 8.06 6.80 -0.60
N PRO A 223 8.15 5.51 -0.31
CA PRO A 223 9.44 4.87 -0.08
C PRO A 223 10.30 4.84 -1.34
N LYS A 224 11.61 4.86 -1.16
CA LYS A 224 12.61 4.99 -2.24
C LYS A 224 12.43 4.00 -3.38
N ASP A 225 12.06 2.75 -3.09
CA ASP A 225 11.83 1.71 -4.08
C ASP A 225 10.63 2.02 -4.98
N MET A 226 9.53 2.51 -4.42
CA MET A 226 8.36 2.92 -5.21
C MET A 226 8.65 4.19 -6.02
N SER A 227 9.27 5.21 -5.41
CA SER A 227 9.66 6.44 -6.11
C SER A 227 10.63 6.18 -7.25
N ALA A 228 11.64 5.32 -7.04
CA ALA A 228 12.57 4.92 -8.08
C ALA A 228 11.87 4.18 -9.22
N THR A 229 10.93 3.29 -8.89
CA THR A 229 10.14 2.55 -9.89
C THR A 229 9.28 3.50 -10.74
N ILE A 230 8.60 4.47 -10.13
CA ILE A 230 7.80 5.48 -10.82
C ILE A 230 8.69 6.28 -11.79
N ASN A 231 9.83 6.77 -11.32
CA ASN A 231 10.78 7.53 -12.16
C ASN A 231 11.28 6.71 -13.35
N VAL A 232 11.56 5.43 -13.15
CA VAL A 232 12.00 4.52 -14.20
C VAL A 232 10.87 4.23 -15.20
N LEU A 233 9.64 4.00 -14.72
CA LEU A 233 8.46 3.83 -15.57
C LEU A 233 8.20 5.08 -16.41
N GLN A 234 8.28 6.26 -15.81
CA GLN A 234 8.10 7.54 -16.51
C GLN A 234 9.18 7.73 -17.61
N LYS A 235 10.42 7.38 -17.32
CA LYS A 235 11.54 7.55 -18.26
C LYS A 235 11.53 6.55 -19.43
N TYR A 236 11.23 5.26 -19.16
CA TYR A 236 11.41 4.18 -20.15
C TYR A 236 10.11 3.55 -20.65
N ALA A 237 9.00 3.82 -19.99
CA ALA A 237 7.68 3.32 -20.36
C ALA A 237 6.59 4.40 -20.22
N PRO A 238 6.79 5.64 -20.75
CA PRO A 238 5.77 6.68 -20.66
C PRO A 238 4.50 6.22 -21.38
N TYR A 239 3.35 6.63 -20.85
CA TYR A 239 2.07 6.49 -21.52
C TYR A 239 1.96 7.54 -22.61
N LYS A 240 1.64 7.13 -23.85
CA LYS A 240 1.42 8.04 -24.98
C LYS A 240 -0.08 8.06 -25.26
N THR A 241 -0.68 9.23 -25.21
CA THR A 241 -2.03 9.47 -25.72
C THR A 241 -2.00 9.59 -27.24
N PHE A 242 -3.11 9.32 -27.93
CA PHE A 242 -3.20 9.44 -29.39
C PHE A 242 -2.83 10.84 -29.89
N ASP A 243 -3.10 11.90 -29.11
CA ASP A 243 -2.74 13.28 -29.46
C ASP A 243 -1.21 13.54 -29.50
N SER A 244 -0.42 12.71 -28.83
CA SER A 244 1.04 12.80 -28.91
C SER A 244 1.64 12.11 -30.14
N LEU A 245 0.82 11.43 -30.96
CA LEU A 245 1.23 10.76 -32.18
C LEU A 245 1.02 11.63 -33.45
N SER A 246 0.23 12.72 -33.33
CA SER A 246 -0.08 13.59 -34.48
C SER A 246 1.05 14.56 -34.86
N SER A 247 2.18 14.58 -34.18
CA SER A 247 3.33 15.44 -34.50
C SER A 247 4.40 14.80 -35.40
N TYR A 248 4.09 13.67 -36.05
CA TYR A 248 5.03 12.99 -36.98
C TYR A 248 4.62 13.05 -38.46
N ASP A 249 3.58 13.84 -38.83
CA ASP A 249 3.18 14.03 -40.23
C ASP A 249 3.66 15.38 -40.78
N GLU A 250 4.96 15.69 -40.67
CA GLU A 250 5.61 16.74 -41.45
C GLU A 250 6.94 16.24 -42.01
N TRP A 251 6.93 15.18 -42.84
CA TRP A 251 7.98 14.87 -43.80
C TRP A 251 7.38 13.97 -44.92
N LEU A 252 6.64 14.59 -45.85
CA LEU A 252 6.48 14.14 -47.23
C LEU A 252 6.79 15.30 -48.16
#